data_c87bd6891ae30877547f69f4928c4401
#
_entry.id   c87bd6891ae30877547f69f4928c4401
#
_cell.length_a   1.000
_cell.length_b   1.000
_cell.length_c   1.000
_cell.angle_alpha   90.00
_cell.angle_beta   90.00
_cell.angle_gamma   90.00
#
_symmetry.space_group_name_H-M   'P 1'
#
loop_
_entity.id
_entity.type
_entity.pdbx_description
1 polymer ?
#
loop_
_entity_poly.entity_id
_entity_poly.type
_entity_poly.pdbx_seq_one_letter_code
_entity_poly.pdbx_strand_id
1 'polypeptide(L)'
;MRVLMLGWEFPPHISGGLGTACLGITQGLTEKGVDLTFILPSMKEEEAGQSETKLRSASGVPISHALKKAVERVRHQQNYDEFSELLMRPVNARLHPYGYDYSQSVDANAFNSDDIAEISHFHGGYKDDLMDEVYRFSTAAAAVVLEENAKKKADVIHAHDWMTYPAATIASRLSGLPFVAHLHATEFDRCGDHGWDVIYGIERDGLHAADHVIAVSERTKRIAVERYGVPEHKVSVVYNGAFLNEDIPTFEIPEAIKNEKRVLFMARITFQKGPEYFVEAARLVLNEMPNTRFIMAGSGDLLPRMMKRVAELRMGSQFHFPGFMRGKEEVYRMYSMADLFVMPSVSEPFGIAPLEALQCGAPILISKQSGCAEVLPAALTVDYWDVRRMADRIMDCLNYPVMAQESLRQCQADLQLLTWGRAAEGILAAYSHVCPNA
;
A
#
# COMPACT_ATOMS: atom_id res chain seq x y z
N MET A 1 -21.51 12.00 9.98
CA MET A 1 -21.23 11.46 8.63
C MET A 1 -21.10 9.95 8.71
N ARG A 2 -21.65 9.21 7.73
CA ARG A 2 -21.52 7.75 7.61
C ARG A 2 -20.81 7.38 6.31
N VAL A 3 -19.73 6.59 6.41
CA VAL A 3 -18.85 6.21 5.30
C VAL A 3 -18.89 4.69 5.08
N LEU A 4 -19.08 4.26 3.83
CA LEU A 4 -18.89 2.88 3.39
C LEU A 4 -17.55 2.79 2.67
N MET A 5 -16.56 2.16 3.31
CA MET A 5 -15.20 2.12 2.85
C MET A 5 -14.87 0.75 2.25
N LEU A 6 -14.27 0.73 1.08
CA LEU A 6 -13.88 -0.48 0.35
C LEU A 6 -12.36 -0.62 0.37
N GLY A 7 -11.85 -1.75 0.85
CA GLY A 7 -10.43 -2.05 0.87
C GLY A 7 -10.14 -3.50 0.52
N TRP A 8 -8.88 -3.79 0.16
CA TRP A 8 -8.42 -5.14 -0.15
C TRP A 8 -7.71 -5.79 1.03
N GLU A 9 -7.01 -4.99 1.81
CA GLU A 9 -6.26 -5.40 2.99
C GLU A 9 -6.72 -4.66 4.24
N PHE A 10 -6.78 -5.41 5.34
CA PHE A 10 -6.99 -4.84 6.69
C PHE A 10 -6.36 -5.80 7.72
N PRO A 11 -5.84 -5.32 8.87
CA PRO A 11 -5.30 -6.20 9.90
C PRO A 11 -6.32 -7.26 10.38
N PRO A 12 -5.88 -8.49 10.68
CA PRO A 12 -4.50 -8.97 10.75
C PRO A 12 -3.89 -9.38 9.38
N HIS A 13 -4.65 -9.34 8.30
CA HIS A 13 -4.22 -9.74 6.96
C HIS A 13 -3.63 -8.55 6.21
N ILE A 14 -2.32 -8.31 6.41
CA ILE A 14 -1.57 -7.24 5.77
C ILE A 14 -0.41 -7.84 4.99
N SER A 15 -0.29 -7.45 3.71
CA SER A 15 0.86 -7.79 2.85
C SER A 15 1.80 -6.60 2.62
N GLY A 16 1.39 -5.38 3.00
CA GLY A 16 2.17 -4.17 2.73
C GLY A 16 1.64 -2.91 3.40
N GLY A 17 2.11 -1.76 2.93
CA GLY A 17 1.75 -0.46 3.48
C GLY A 17 0.27 -0.08 3.32
N LEU A 18 -0.46 -0.69 2.37
CA LEU A 18 -1.88 -0.41 2.15
C LEU A 18 -2.73 -0.77 3.37
N GLY A 19 -2.55 -1.98 3.93
CA GLY A 19 -3.29 -2.40 5.12
C GLY A 19 -2.98 -1.53 6.35
N THR A 20 -1.71 -1.11 6.52
CA THR A 20 -1.30 -0.15 7.55
C THR A 20 -1.97 1.21 7.36
N ALA A 21 -2.03 1.72 6.13
CA ALA A 21 -2.69 2.97 5.80
C ALA A 21 -4.21 2.87 6.06
N CYS A 22 -4.87 1.79 5.62
CA CYS A 22 -6.30 1.57 5.88
C CYS A 22 -6.62 1.56 7.38
N LEU A 23 -5.80 0.89 8.20
CA LEU A 23 -5.95 0.90 9.66
C LEU A 23 -5.84 2.31 10.23
N GLY A 24 -4.78 3.03 9.89
CA GLY A 24 -4.55 4.38 10.41
C GLY A 24 -5.64 5.37 9.99
N ILE A 25 -6.08 5.31 8.73
CA ILE A 25 -7.19 6.13 8.20
C ILE A 25 -8.49 5.83 8.96
N THR A 26 -8.82 4.55 9.14
CA THR A 26 -10.07 4.17 9.83
C THR A 26 -10.06 4.59 11.28
N GLN A 27 -8.94 4.44 12.00
CA GLN A 27 -8.79 4.92 13.38
C GLN A 27 -8.94 6.44 13.44
N GLY A 28 -8.20 7.19 12.62
CA GLY A 28 -8.27 8.65 12.61
C GLY A 28 -9.67 9.18 12.28
N LEU A 29 -10.41 8.56 11.36
CA LEU A 29 -11.78 8.94 11.03
C LEU A 29 -12.76 8.58 12.16
N THR A 30 -12.60 7.41 12.79
CA THR A 30 -13.45 6.98 13.91
C THR A 30 -13.25 7.90 15.13
N GLU A 31 -12.02 8.30 15.45
CA GLU A 31 -11.70 9.29 16.50
C GLU A 31 -12.35 10.65 16.23
N LYS A 32 -12.59 11.01 14.96
CA LYS A 32 -13.34 12.22 14.55
C LYS A 32 -14.86 12.02 14.54
N GLY A 33 -15.36 10.88 15.00
CA GLY A 33 -16.79 10.59 15.11
C GLY A 33 -17.46 10.14 13.80
N VAL A 34 -16.72 9.67 12.82
CA VAL A 34 -17.26 9.10 11.57
C VAL A 34 -17.81 7.70 11.85
N ASP A 35 -19.07 7.47 11.48
CA ASP A 35 -19.68 6.12 11.46
C ASP A 35 -19.18 5.37 10.22
N LEU A 36 -18.20 4.51 10.39
CA LEU A 36 -17.48 3.85 9.31
C LEU A 36 -17.76 2.34 9.27
N THR A 37 -18.08 1.83 8.08
CA THR A 37 -18.11 0.38 7.81
C THR A 37 -17.09 0.07 6.74
N PHE A 38 -16.09 -0.80 7.07
CA PHE A 38 -15.05 -1.22 6.15
C PHE A 38 -15.42 -2.57 5.52
N ILE A 39 -15.43 -2.64 4.20
CA ILE A 39 -15.84 -3.80 3.39
C ILE A 39 -14.59 -4.35 2.71
N LEU A 40 -14.32 -5.64 2.90
CA LEU A 40 -13.16 -6.35 2.37
C LEU A 40 -13.57 -7.69 1.73
N PRO A 41 -12.70 -8.30 0.88
CA PRO A 41 -13.02 -9.54 0.19
C PRO A 41 -13.36 -10.67 1.14
N SER A 42 -12.51 -10.93 2.13
CA SER A 42 -12.68 -12.03 3.07
C SER A 42 -12.22 -11.63 4.48
N MET A 43 -12.88 -12.19 5.48
CA MET A 43 -12.61 -11.98 6.90
C MET A 43 -13.08 -13.22 7.67
N LYS A 44 -12.36 -13.61 8.73
CA LYS A 44 -12.84 -14.63 9.66
C LYS A 44 -13.85 -14.02 10.64
N GLU A 45 -14.88 -14.78 11.01
CA GLU A 45 -15.92 -14.30 11.94
C GLU A 45 -15.36 -13.83 13.29
N GLU A 46 -14.30 -14.48 13.77
CA GLU A 46 -13.61 -14.14 15.03
C GLU A 46 -12.92 -12.77 14.99
N GLU A 47 -12.62 -12.25 13.81
CA GLU A 47 -11.90 -11.00 13.59
C GLU A 47 -12.85 -9.78 13.62
N ALA A 48 -14.13 -10.00 13.33
CA ALA A 48 -15.15 -8.95 13.31
C ALA A 48 -15.35 -8.26 14.67
N GLY A 49 -15.05 -8.95 15.78
CA GLY A 49 -15.20 -8.44 17.15
C GLY A 49 -13.94 -7.84 17.77
N GLN A 50 -12.79 -7.91 17.09
CA GLN A 50 -11.49 -7.47 17.62
C GLN A 50 -11.10 -6.06 17.17
N SER A 51 -11.81 -5.46 16.22
CA SER A 51 -11.54 -4.13 15.68
C SER A 51 -12.58 -3.12 16.18
N GLU A 52 -12.15 -1.92 16.53
CA GLU A 52 -13.06 -0.79 16.79
C GLU A 52 -13.80 -0.36 15.52
N THR A 53 -13.25 -0.69 14.36
CA THR A 53 -13.85 -0.46 13.04
C THR A 53 -14.84 -1.57 12.73
N LYS A 54 -16.05 -1.22 12.30
CA LYS A 54 -17.05 -2.20 11.84
C LYS A 54 -16.61 -2.81 10.51
N LEU A 55 -16.24 -4.09 10.53
CA LEU A 55 -15.80 -4.84 9.36
C LEU A 55 -16.96 -5.65 8.75
N ARG A 56 -16.98 -5.77 7.42
CA ARG A 56 -17.92 -6.58 6.65
C ARG A 56 -17.18 -7.36 5.56
N SER A 57 -17.40 -8.66 5.49
CA SER A 57 -16.90 -9.51 4.40
C SER A 57 -17.86 -9.47 3.21
N ALA A 58 -17.31 -9.43 2.00
CA ALA A 58 -18.04 -9.66 0.76
C ALA A 58 -18.16 -11.17 0.42
N SER A 59 -17.34 -12.02 1.06
CA SER A 59 -17.38 -13.47 0.87
C SER A 59 -18.66 -14.07 1.41
N GLY A 60 -19.27 -14.95 0.62
CA GLY A 60 -20.51 -15.65 1.00
C GLY A 60 -21.80 -14.79 0.86
N VAL A 61 -21.71 -13.58 0.34
CA VAL A 61 -22.88 -12.71 0.14
C VAL A 61 -23.67 -13.20 -1.08
N PRO A 62 -24.99 -13.48 -0.92
CA PRO A 62 -25.83 -13.92 -2.04
C PRO A 62 -26.13 -12.76 -2.99
N ILE A 63 -25.95 -13.02 -4.28
CA ILE A 63 -26.21 -12.08 -5.37
C ILE A 63 -27.52 -12.50 -6.05
N SER A 64 -28.56 -11.67 -6.00
CA SER A 64 -29.82 -11.93 -6.71
C SER A 64 -29.68 -11.75 -8.22
N HIS A 65 -30.52 -12.42 -9.00
CA HIS A 65 -30.59 -12.22 -10.47
C HIS A 65 -30.86 -10.78 -10.86
N ALA A 66 -31.70 -10.07 -10.11
CA ALA A 66 -31.99 -8.66 -10.36
C ALA A 66 -30.73 -7.77 -10.19
N LEU A 67 -29.93 -7.99 -9.12
CA LEU A 67 -28.72 -7.26 -8.89
C LEU A 67 -27.66 -7.59 -9.95
N LYS A 68 -27.47 -8.88 -10.28
CA LYS A 68 -26.53 -9.30 -11.33
C LYS A 68 -26.84 -8.60 -12.65
N LYS A 69 -28.11 -8.56 -13.07
CA LYS A 69 -28.55 -7.86 -14.27
C LYS A 69 -28.32 -6.33 -14.19
N ALA A 70 -28.50 -5.73 -13.01
CA ALA A 70 -28.23 -4.30 -12.81
C ALA A 70 -26.75 -3.98 -12.92
N VAL A 71 -25.89 -4.82 -12.34
CA VAL A 71 -24.43 -4.71 -12.43
C VAL A 71 -23.94 -4.85 -13.87
N GLU A 72 -24.46 -5.83 -14.61
CA GLU A 72 -24.15 -6.00 -16.04
C GLU A 72 -24.50 -4.75 -16.85
N ARG A 73 -25.67 -4.13 -16.62
CA ARG A 73 -26.01 -2.87 -17.30
C ARG A 73 -25.03 -1.72 -16.99
N VAL A 74 -24.58 -1.60 -15.74
CA VAL A 74 -23.58 -0.57 -15.37
C VAL A 74 -22.28 -0.83 -16.09
N ARG A 75 -21.83 -2.08 -16.16
CA ARG A 75 -20.62 -2.48 -16.87
C ARG A 75 -20.70 -2.15 -18.36
N HIS A 76 -21.79 -2.50 -19.04
CA HIS A 76 -22.01 -2.20 -20.47
C HIS A 76 -21.99 -0.69 -20.76
N GLN A 77 -22.55 0.15 -19.88
CA GLN A 77 -22.55 1.60 -20.04
C GLN A 77 -21.18 2.27 -19.92
N GLN A 78 -20.21 1.57 -19.33
CA GLN A 78 -18.84 2.08 -19.07
C GLN A 78 -17.78 1.49 -20.00
N ASN A 79 -18.17 0.76 -21.06
CA ASN A 79 -17.24 -0.02 -21.90
C ASN A 79 -16.40 -1.05 -21.12
N TYR A 80 -16.83 -1.46 -19.93
CA TYR A 80 -16.22 -2.54 -19.16
C TYR A 80 -16.32 -3.91 -19.89
N ASP A 81 -17.02 -4.00 -21.00
CA ASP A 81 -17.11 -5.21 -21.81
C ASP A 81 -15.80 -5.55 -22.49
N GLU A 82 -15.05 -4.53 -22.96
CA GLU A 82 -13.69 -4.75 -23.44
C GLU A 82 -12.78 -5.28 -22.30
N PHE A 83 -13.04 -4.84 -21.08
CA PHE A 83 -12.37 -5.33 -19.87
C PHE A 83 -12.78 -6.75 -19.50
N SER A 84 -14.08 -7.11 -19.58
CA SER A 84 -14.51 -8.47 -19.26
C SER A 84 -13.98 -9.47 -20.28
N GLU A 85 -13.88 -9.13 -21.54
CA GLU A 85 -13.21 -9.96 -22.54
C GLU A 85 -11.70 -10.07 -22.35
N LEU A 86 -11.02 -8.99 -21.91
CA LEU A 86 -9.61 -9.01 -21.58
C LEU A 86 -9.33 -9.79 -20.28
N LEU A 87 -10.16 -9.63 -19.26
CA LEU A 87 -10.08 -10.35 -17.99
C LEU A 87 -10.37 -11.85 -18.13
N MET A 88 -11.24 -12.23 -19.08
CA MET A 88 -11.60 -13.62 -19.36
C MET A 88 -10.65 -14.32 -20.34
N ARG A 89 -9.70 -13.60 -20.98
CA ARG A 89 -8.65 -14.26 -21.76
C ARG A 89 -7.65 -14.85 -20.78
N PRO A 90 -7.37 -16.17 -20.85
CA PRO A 90 -6.27 -16.76 -20.08
C PRO A 90 -4.96 -16.17 -20.60
N VAL A 91 -4.49 -15.12 -19.96
CA VAL A 91 -3.15 -14.59 -20.24
C VAL A 91 -2.19 -15.48 -19.45
N ASN A 92 -1.40 -16.27 -20.16
CA ASN A 92 -0.29 -17.08 -19.63
C ASN A 92 0.87 -16.18 -19.15
N ALA A 93 0.56 -15.08 -18.47
CA ALA A 93 1.54 -14.24 -17.81
C ALA A 93 1.39 -14.46 -16.30
N ARG A 94 2.45 -14.94 -15.69
CA ARG A 94 2.56 -15.05 -14.23
C ARG A 94 2.55 -13.63 -13.66
N LEU A 95 1.38 -13.20 -13.22
CA LEU A 95 1.22 -11.95 -12.52
C LEU A 95 1.38 -12.15 -11.04
N HIS A 96 2.46 -11.69 -10.56
CA HIS A 96 2.68 -11.48 -9.13
C HIS A 96 2.90 -9.98 -8.90
N PRO A 97 1.85 -9.15 -8.75
CA PRO A 97 2.04 -7.78 -8.28
C PRO A 97 2.75 -7.77 -6.92
N TYR A 98 2.62 -8.88 -6.16
CA TYR A 98 3.16 -9.04 -4.81
C TYR A 98 3.63 -10.49 -4.54
N GLY A 99 4.55 -11.00 -5.32
CA GLY A 99 5.12 -12.34 -5.30
C GLY A 99 4.96 -13.20 -4.03
N TYR A 100 3.91 -13.99 -3.93
CA TYR A 100 3.81 -15.12 -2.99
C TYR A 100 3.14 -16.32 -3.63
N ASP A 101 3.78 -17.48 -3.45
CA ASP A 101 3.31 -18.81 -3.84
C ASP A 101 2.55 -19.44 -2.69
N TYR A 102 1.23 -19.67 -2.86
CA TYR A 102 0.46 -20.57 -2.00
C TYR A 102 -0.50 -21.39 -2.85
N SER A 103 -0.11 -22.66 -3.10
CA SER A 103 -0.98 -23.67 -3.69
C SER A 103 -1.94 -24.25 -2.66
N GLN A 104 -3.24 -24.05 -2.81
CA GLN A 104 -4.28 -25.05 -2.51
C GLN A 104 -5.62 -24.64 -3.12
N SER A 105 -6.16 -25.52 -3.95
CA SER A 105 -7.48 -25.45 -4.57
C SER A 105 -8.59 -25.91 -3.59
N VAL A 106 -9.71 -25.20 -3.57
CA VAL A 106 -10.95 -25.66 -2.93
C VAL A 106 -12.11 -25.51 -3.90
N ASP A 107 -12.84 -26.61 -4.10
CA ASP A 107 -13.99 -26.73 -4.98
C ASP A 107 -15.15 -25.80 -4.59
N ALA A 108 -15.73 -25.15 -5.61
CA ALA A 108 -16.94 -24.37 -5.48
C ALA A 108 -18.19 -25.26 -5.66
N ASN A 109 -18.93 -25.52 -4.58
CA ASN A 109 -20.25 -26.13 -4.67
C ASN A 109 -21.31 -25.07 -4.97
N ALA A 110 -21.96 -25.18 -6.12
CA ALA A 110 -23.08 -24.35 -6.53
C ALA A 110 -24.34 -24.71 -5.74
N PHE A 111 -24.96 -23.73 -5.05
CA PHE A 111 -26.30 -23.87 -4.49
C PHE A 111 -27.33 -23.27 -5.45
N ASN A 112 -28.29 -24.08 -5.88
CA ASN A 112 -29.46 -23.63 -6.64
C ASN A 112 -30.59 -23.25 -5.67
N SER A 113 -30.82 -21.96 -5.51
CA SER A 113 -32.15 -21.45 -5.13
C SER A 113 -32.61 -20.46 -6.21
N ASP A 114 -33.89 -20.47 -6.54
CA ASP A 114 -34.48 -19.75 -7.72
C ASP A 114 -34.24 -18.23 -7.70
N ASP A 115 -33.90 -17.65 -6.55
CA ASP A 115 -33.63 -16.20 -6.37
C ASP A 115 -32.16 -15.80 -6.27
N ILE A 116 -31.24 -16.75 -6.16
CA ILE A 116 -29.81 -16.48 -6.03
C ILE A 116 -29.10 -16.85 -7.33
N ALA A 117 -28.49 -15.85 -7.98
CA ALA A 117 -27.70 -16.03 -9.20
C ALA A 117 -26.28 -16.52 -8.91
N GLU A 118 -25.69 -16.10 -7.79
CA GLU A 118 -24.29 -16.35 -7.48
C GLU A 118 -23.99 -16.15 -5.99
N ILE A 119 -23.09 -16.98 -5.45
CA ILE A 119 -22.42 -16.74 -4.16
C ILE A 119 -20.93 -16.91 -4.41
N SER A 120 -20.17 -15.83 -4.24
CA SER A 120 -18.72 -15.86 -4.41
C SER A 120 -18.00 -15.95 -3.07
N HIS A 121 -16.92 -16.76 -3.04
CA HIS A 121 -15.98 -16.83 -1.92
C HIS A 121 -14.64 -16.26 -2.35
N PHE A 122 -14.02 -15.48 -1.46
CA PHE A 122 -12.78 -14.78 -1.73
C PHE A 122 -11.69 -15.22 -0.76
N HIS A 123 -10.46 -15.26 -1.26
CA HIS A 123 -9.28 -15.53 -0.45
C HIS A 123 -8.67 -14.26 0.14
N GLY A 124 -8.89 -13.11 -0.52
CA GLY A 124 -8.41 -11.80 -0.08
C GLY A 124 -6.89 -11.63 -0.18
N GLY A 125 -6.21 -12.48 -0.97
CA GLY A 125 -4.77 -12.42 -1.19
C GLY A 125 -4.41 -12.01 -2.62
N TYR A 126 -3.09 -12.02 -2.91
CA TYR A 126 -2.54 -11.70 -4.24
C TYR A 126 -2.11 -13.00 -4.92
N LYS A 127 -3.07 -13.77 -5.43
CA LYS A 127 -2.85 -15.06 -6.10
C LYS A 127 -2.96 -14.94 -7.62
N ASP A 128 -2.73 -16.04 -8.32
CA ASP A 128 -2.79 -16.11 -9.78
C ASP A 128 -4.18 -15.78 -10.36
N ASP A 129 -5.24 -15.92 -9.56
CA ASP A 129 -6.63 -15.62 -9.88
C ASP A 129 -7.09 -14.21 -9.44
N LEU A 130 -6.16 -13.33 -9.06
CA LEU A 130 -6.45 -11.99 -8.51
C LEU A 130 -7.43 -11.19 -9.37
N MET A 131 -7.26 -11.20 -10.70
CA MET A 131 -8.12 -10.43 -11.60
C MET A 131 -9.56 -10.95 -11.60
N ASP A 132 -9.73 -12.27 -11.54
CA ASP A 132 -11.03 -12.91 -11.41
C ASP A 132 -11.66 -12.61 -10.04
N GLU A 133 -10.87 -12.65 -8.97
CA GLU A 133 -11.33 -12.22 -7.64
C GLU A 133 -11.76 -10.74 -7.62
N VAL A 134 -11.00 -9.82 -8.22
CA VAL A 134 -11.36 -8.40 -8.33
C VAL A 134 -12.70 -8.23 -9.08
N TYR A 135 -12.86 -8.95 -10.18
CA TYR A 135 -14.11 -8.91 -10.96
C TYR A 135 -15.32 -9.39 -10.15
N ARG A 136 -15.21 -10.54 -9.48
CA ARG A 136 -16.29 -11.10 -8.63
C ARG A 136 -16.54 -10.22 -7.40
N PHE A 137 -15.46 -9.75 -6.77
CA PHE A 137 -15.52 -8.81 -5.63
C PHE A 137 -16.27 -7.53 -5.99
N SER A 138 -16.11 -7.01 -7.21
CA SER A 138 -16.81 -5.79 -7.64
C SER A 138 -18.34 -5.90 -7.53
N THR A 139 -18.91 -7.08 -7.81
CA THR A 139 -20.35 -7.34 -7.66
C THR A 139 -20.75 -7.56 -6.21
N ALA A 140 -19.99 -8.42 -5.49
CA ALA A 140 -20.33 -8.77 -4.11
C ALA A 140 -20.18 -7.56 -3.16
N ALA A 141 -19.12 -6.77 -3.30
CA ALA A 141 -18.93 -5.57 -2.48
C ALA A 141 -19.98 -4.50 -2.78
N ALA A 142 -20.39 -4.34 -4.05
CA ALA A 142 -21.52 -3.46 -4.39
C ALA A 142 -22.83 -3.93 -3.72
N ALA A 143 -23.08 -5.23 -3.67
CA ALA A 143 -24.24 -5.78 -2.94
C ALA A 143 -24.21 -5.42 -1.45
N VAL A 144 -23.04 -5.56 -0.79
CA VAL A 144 -22.86 -5.17 0.62
C VAL A 144 -23.10 -3.69 0.82
N VAL A 145 -22.58 -2.82 -0.07
CA VAL A 145 -22.82 -1.37 0.00
C VAL A 145 -24.30 -1.05 -0.08
N LEU A 146 -25.04 -1.67 -1.02
CA LEU A 146 -26.48 -1.45 -1.17
C LEU A 146 -27.25 -1.93 0.07
N GLU A 147 -26.91 -3.10 0.60
CA GLU A 147 -27.50 -3.66 1.82
C GLU A 147 -27.27 -2.74 3.04
N GLU A 148 -26.02 -2.29 3.26
CA GLU A 148 -25.68 -1.41 4.38
C GLU A 148 -26.34 -0.02 4.22
N ASN A 149 -26.41 0.51 3.01
CA ASN A 149 -27.09 1.78 2.73
C ASN A 149 -28.61 1.69 2.94
N ALA A 150 -29.23 0.55 2.62
CA ALA A 150 -30.65 0.30 2.88
C ALA A 150 -30.98 0.19 4.38
N LYS A 151 -30.06 -0.41 5.18
CA LYS A 151 -30.22 -0.49 6.64
C LYS A 151 -30.10 0.88 7.31
N LYS A 152 -29.13 1.66 6.89
CA LYS A 152 -28.88 3.02 7.37
C LYS A 152 -28.24 3.81 6.25
N LYS A 153 -28.82 4.95 5.87
CA LYS A 153 -28.30 5.80 4.80
C LYS A 153 -26.85 6.20 5.05
N ALA A 154 -26.01 6.01 4.06
CA ALA A 154 -24.63 6.48 4.03
C ALA A 154 -24.53 7.82 3.29
N ASP A 155 -23.42 8.52 3.48
CA ASP A 155 -23.14 9.82 2.87
C ASP A 155 -22.17 9.66 1.69
N VAL A 156 -21.19 8.73 1.78
CA VAL A 156 -20.14 8.58 0.78
C VAL A 156 -19.62 7.14 0.74
N ILE A 157 -19.17 6.73 -0.46
CA ILE A 157 -18.37 5.52 -0.70
C ILE A 157 -16.92 5.97 -0.82
N HIS A 158 -16.01 5.33 -0.07
CA HIS A 158 -14.57 5.58 -0.14
C HIS A 158 -13.84 4.30 -0.52
N ALA A 159 -13.08 4.30 -1.60
CA ALA A 159 -12.42 3.11 -2.14
C ALA A 159 -10.91 3.27 -2.23
N HIS A 160 -10.17 2.23 -1.81
CA HIS A 160 -8.72 2.20 -1.74
C HIS A 160 -8.11 1.39 -2.87
N ASP A 161 -7.40 2.04 -3.77
CA ASP A 161 -6.69 1.49 -4.92
C ASP A 161 -7.58 0.73 -5.93
N TRP A 162 -6.95 0.36 -7.05
CA TRP A 162 -7.59 -0.16 -8.26
C TRP A 162 -8.47 -1.40 -8.04
N MET A 163 -8.11 -2.28 -7.10
CA MET A 163 -8.89 -3.49 -6.82
C MET A 163 -10.29 -3.22 -6.31
N THR A 164 -10.53 -2.03 -5.75
CA THR A 164 -11.82 -1.63 -5.17
C THR A 164 -12.59 -0.64 -6.03
N TYR A 165 -11.96 0.01 -6.99
CA TYR A 165 -12.61 1.02 -7.83
C TYR A 165 -13.77 0.48 -8.66
N PRO A 166 -13.71 -0.73 -9.27
CA PRO A 166 -14.86 -1.30 -9.96
C PRO A 166 -16.08 -1.50 -9.04
N ALA A 167 -15.84 -1.97 -7.80
CA ALA A 167 -16.90 -2.13 -6.80
C ALA A 167 -17.54 -0.78 -6.44
N ALA A 168 -16.73 0.24 -6.16
CA ALA A 168 -17.19 1.58 -5.81
C ALA A 168 -17.98 2.23 -6.94
N THR A 169 -17.50 2.10 -8.18
CA THR A 169 -18.18 2.62 -9.35
C THR A 169 -19.56 2.01 -9.54
N ILE A 170 -19.68 0.67 -9.42
CA ILE A 170 -20.97 -0.04 -9.50
C ILE A 170 -21.89 0.41 -8.36
N ALA A 171 -21.37 0.41 -7.13
CA ALA A 171 -22.15 0.77 -5.95
C ALA A 171 -22.66 2.22 -6.02
N SER A 172 -21.80 3.17 -6.43
CA SER A 172 -22.15 4.57 -6.62
C SER A 172 -23.29 4.74 -7.64
N ARG A 173 -23.16 4.10 -8.80
CA ARG A 173 -24.18 4.15 -9.87
C ARG A 173 -25.53 3.58 -9.45
N LEU A 174 -25.53 2.50 -8.65
CA LEU A 174 -26.75 1.83 -8.21
C LEU A 174 -27.39 2.49 -6.98
N SER A 175 -26.61 3.10 -6.10
CA SER A 175 -27.10 3.74 -4.86
C SER A 175 -27.33 5.25 -4.99
N GLY A 176 -26.70 5.90 -5.96
CA GLY A 176 -26.65 7.36 -6.06
C GLY A 176 -25.72 8.03 -5.03
N LEU A 177 -24.94 7.25 -4.26
CA LEU A 177 -23.96 7.79 -3.33
C LEU A 177 -22.74 8.32 -4.08
N PRO A 178 -22.14 9.44 -3.64
CA PRO A 178 -20.87 9.90 -4.20
C PRO A 178 -19.74 8.91 -3.86
N PHE A 179 -18.76 8.85 -4.76
CA PHE A 179 -17.59 7.97 -4.67
C PHE A 179 -16.31 8.79 -4.59
N VAL A 180 -15.51 8.55 -3.55
CA VAL A 180 -14.15 9.09 -3.38
C VAL A 180 -13.14 7.98 -3.58
N ALA A 181 -12.24 8.14 -4.57
CA ALA A 181 -11.12 7.24 -4.80
C ALA A 181 -9.90 7.68 -4.00
N HIS A 182 -9.29 6.76 -3.24
CA HIS A 182 -8.02 6.99 -2.53
C HIS A 182 -6.91 6.23 -3.25
N LEU A 183 -5.96 6.96 -3.79
CA LEU A 183 -4.87 6.46 -4.62
C LEU A 183 -3.61 6.32 -3.78
N HIS A 184 -3.30 5.08 -3.35
CA HIS A 184 -2.11 4.76 -2.57
C HIS A 184 -0.91 4.41 -3.43
N ALA A 185 -1.13 3.80 -4.61
CA ALA A 185 -0.11 3.50 -5.58
C ALA A 185 -0.72 3.34 -6.97
N THR A 186 0.08 3.64 -8.00
CA THR A 186 -0.31 3.48 -9.39
C THR A 186 0.43 2.34 -10.05
N GLU A 187 -0.04 1.90 -11.21
CA GLU A 187 0.68 0.93 -12.05
C GLU A 187 2.04 1.47 -12.49
N PHE A 188 2.16 2.79 -12.71
CA PHE A 188 3.45 3.42 -12.99
C PHE A 188 4.45 3.33 -11.83
N ASP A 189 3.99 3.32 -10.58
CA ASP A 189 4.86 3.09 -9.42
C ASP A 189 5.38 1.65 -9.38
N ARG A 190 4.54 0.68 -9.77
CA ARG A 190 4.86 -0.75 -9.72
C ARG A 190 5.78 -1.21 -10.86
N CYS A 191 5.53 -0.75 -12.07
CA CYS A 191 6.14 -1.26 -13.29
C CYS A 191 6.83 -0.20 -14.16
N GLY A 192 6.86 1.06 -13.75
CA GLY A 192 7.35 2.17 -14.56
C GLY A 192 6.49 2.38 -15.82
N ASP A 193 7.13 2.72 -16.95
CA ASP A 193 6.41 2.95 -18.23
C ASP A 193 6.01 1.65 -18.93
N HIS A 194 6.30 0.49 -18.36
CA HIS A 194 6.00 -0.84 -18.90
C HIS A 194 4.84 -1.53 -18.16
N GLY A 195 3.94 -0.73 -17.59
CA GLY A 195 2.79 -1.21 -16.82
C GLY A 195 1.77 -1.98 -17.66
N TRP A 196 0.88 -2.66 -16.95
CA TRP A 196 -0.19 -3.45 -17.53
C TRP A 196 -1.34 -2.58 -18.01
N ASP A 197 -1.66 -2.66 -19.28
CA ASP A 197 -2.77 -1.91 -19.86
C ASP A 197 -4.10 -2.16 -19.13
N VAL A 198 -4.32 -3.37 -18.61
CA VAL A 198 -5.54 -3.73 -17.87
C VAL A 198 -5.62 -3.00 -16.53
N ILE A 199 -4.57 -3.05 -15.70
CA ILE A 199 -4.56 -2.36 -14.39
C ILE A 199 -4.60 -0.85 -14.60
N TYR A 200 -3.81 -0.33 -15.53
CA TYR A 200 -3.87 1.08 -15.93
C TYR A 200 -5.29 1.51 -16.32
N GLY A 201 -5.98 0.68 -17.12
CA GLY A 201 -7.35 0.96 -17.54
C GLY A 201 -8.32 0.99 -16.37
N ILE A 202 -8.23 0.03 -15.42
CA ILE A 202 -9.08 0.01 -14.21
C ILE A 202 -8.80 1.23 -13.34
N GLU A 203 -7.52 1.60 -13.15
CA GLU A 203 -7.13 2.80 -12.40
C GLU A 203 -7.70 4.06 -13.07
N ARG A 204 -7.45 4.24 -14.39
CA ARG A 204 -7.96 5.38 -15.15
C ARG A 204 -9.47 5.51 -15.03
N ASP A 205 -10.20 4.45 -15.31
CA ASP A 205 -11.66 4.48 -15.35
C ASP A 205 -12.25 4.69 -13.96
N GLY A 206 -11.65 4.11 -12.92
CA GLY A 206 -12.03 4.34 -11.53
C GLY A 206 -11.78 5.77 -11.06
N LEU A 207 -10.60 6.33 -11.37
CA LEU A 207 -10.27 7.72 -11.03
C LEU A 207 -11.16 8.72 -11.76
N HIS A 208 -11.54 8.45 -13.01
CA HIS A 208 -12.48 9.29 -13.76
C HIS A 208 -13.93 9.16 -13.24
N ALA A 209 -14.36 7.95 -12.86
CA ALA A 209 -15.68 7.68 -12.31
C ALA A 209 -15.89 8.28 -10.91
N ALA A 210 -14.84 8.40 -10.09
CA ALA A 210 -14.92 8.99 -8.76
C ALA A 210 -15.35 10.46 -8.83
N ASP A 211 -16.11 10.93 -7.85
CA ASP A 211 -16.49 12.35 -7.72
C ASP A 211 -15.31 13.19 -7.20
N HIS A 212 -14.44 12.59 -6.40
CA HIS A 212 -13.19 13.19 -5.93
C HIS A 212 -12.10 12.12 -5.77
N VAL A 213 -10.82 12.55 -5.90
CA VAL A 213 -9.66 11.68 -5.76
C VAL A 213 -8.78 12.20 -4.63
N ILE A 214 -8.37 11.33 -3.74
CA ILE A 214 -7.35 11.60 -2.72
C ILE A 214 -6.06 10.91 -3.16
N ALA A 215 -4.99 11.67 -3.30
CA ALA A 215 -3.64 11.17 -3.57
C ALA A 215 -2.78 11.27 -2.31
N VAL A 216 -1.92 10.29 -2.05
CA VAL A 216 -1.08 10.21 -0.83
C VAL A 216 0.14 11.14 -0.85
N SER A 217 0.39 11.84 -1.97
CA SER A 217 1.49 12.81 -2.12
C SER A 217 1.26 13.70 -3.34
N GLU A 218 1.97 14.83 -3.43
CA GLU A 218 1.99 15.68 -4.63
C GLU A 218 2.55 14.91 -5.84
N ARG A 219 3.52 14.03 -5.61
CA ARG A 219 4.01 13.11 -6.63
C ARG A 219 2.89 12.23 -7.20
N THR A 220 2.10 11.59 -6.34
CA THR A 220 0.98 10.74 -6.76
C THR A 220 -0.12 11.54 -7.45
N LYS A 221 -0.44 12.75 -6.93
CA LYS A 221 -1.35 13.69 -7.60
C LYS A 221 -0.88 14.02 -9.01
N ARG A 222 0.41 14.33 -9.18
CA ARG A 222 0.98 14.63 -10.50
C ARG A 222 0.81 13.46 -11.47
N ILE A 223 1.06 12.22 -11.03
CA ILE A 223 0.83 11.03 -11.84
C ILE A 223 -0.65 10.91 -12.23
N ALA A 224 -1.59 11.11 -11.29
CA ALA A 224 -3.02 11.06 -11.58
C ALA A 224 -3.44 12.10 -12.64
N VAL A 225 -2.89 13.31 -12.56
CA VAL A 225 -3.21 14.39 -13.52
C VAL A 225 -2.52 14.17 -14.87
N GLU A 226 -1.21 13.93 -14.87
CA GLU A 226 -0.41 13.90 -16.11
C GLU A 226 -0.53 12.58 -16.89
N ARG A 227 -0.65 11.44 -16.17
CA ARG A 227 -0.63 10.12 -16.79
C ARG A 227 -2.01 9.50 -16.95
N TYR A 228 -2.95 9.81 -16.04
CA TYR A 228 -4.34 9.32 -16.11
C TYR A 228 -5.31 10.38 -16.64
N GLY A 229 -4.89 11.64 -16.79
CA GLY A 229 -5.72 12.73 -17.29
C GLY A 229 -6.84 13.17 -16.34
N VAL A 230 -6.69 12.89 -15.04
CA VAL A 230 -7.66 13.33 -14.02
C VAL A 230 -7.61 14.85 -13.88
N PRO A 231 -8.75 15.58 -13.93
CA PRO A 231 -8.75 17.03 -13.73
C PRO A 231 -8.12 17.41 -12.38
N GLU A 232 -7.18 18.36 -12.38
CA GLU A 232 -6.41 18.73 -11.19
C GLU A 232 -7.29 19.16 -10.00
N HIS A 233 -8.37 19.90 -10.27
CA HIS A 233 -9.31 20.36 -9.24
C HIS A 233 -10.07 19.22 -8.54
N LYS A 234 -10.09 18.03 -9.13
CA LYS A 234 -10.71 16.81 -8.60
C LYS A 234 -9.77 16.05 -7.66
N VAL A 235 -8.48 16.44 -7.57
CA VAL A 235 -7.48 15.70 -6.82
C VAL A 235 -6.97 16.52 -5.64
N SER A 236 -7.20 16.01 -4.41
CA SER A 236 -6.60 16.53 -3.17
C SER A 236 -5.43 15.66 -2.72
N VAL A 237 -4.45 16.26 -2.06
CA VAL A 237 -3.35 15.52 -1.43
C VAL A 237 -3.63 15.35 0.06
N VAL A 238 -3.54 14.11 0.54
CA VAL A 238 -3.61 13.77 1.96
C VAL A 238 -2.47 12.81 2.27
N TYR A 239 -1.45 13.31 2.95
CA TYR A 239 -0.31 12.50 3.36
C TYR A 239 -0.71 11.46 4.41
N ASN A 240 -0.13 10.27 4.34
CA ASN A 240 -0.31 9.25 5.35
C ASN A 240 0.29 9.67 6.70
N GLY A 241 -0.26 9.14 7.78
CA GLY A 241 0.24 9.33 9.13
C GLY A 241 1.20 8.23 9.59
N ALA A 242 1.72 8.40 10.80
CA ALA A 242 2.44 7.40 11.57
C ALA A 242 1.73 7.10 12.89
N PHE A 243 1.96 5.92 13.46
CA PHE A 243 1.46 5.53 14.79
C PHE A 243 2.47 5.99 15.86
N LEU A 244 2.37 7.24 16.31
CA LEU A 244 3.37 7.89 17.16
C LEU A 244 3.37 7.45 18.64
N ASN A 245 2.32 6.82 19.11
CA ASN A 245 2.13 6.46 20.53
C ASN A 245 2.42 4.98 20.83
N GLU A 246 3.16 4.30 19.94
CA GLU A 246 3.54 2.91 20.18
C GLU A 246 4.77 2.84 21.09
N ASP A 247 4.71 2.01 22.13
CA ASP A 247 5.87 1.69 22.96
C ASP A 247 6.83 0.83 22.15
N ILE A 248 7.95 1.42 21.73
CA ILE A 248 9.01 0.70 21.04
C ILE A 248 9.95 0.09 22.08
N PRO A 249 10.04 -1.25 22.16
CA PRO A 249 10.96 -1.89 23.09
C PRO A 249 12.42 -1.52 22.81
N THR A 250 13.21 -1.44 23.87
CA THR A 250 14.67 -1.31 23.72
C THR A 250 15.27 -2.66 23.37
N PHE A 251 16.05 -2.71 22.29
CA PHE A 251 16.71 -3.93 21.83
C PHE A 251 18.23 -3.83 22.03
N GLU A 252 18.82 -4.87 22.62
CA GLU A 252 20.27 -4.97 22.70
C GLU A 252 20.86 -5.43 21.36
N ILE A 253 21.94 -4.77 20.97
CA ILE A 253 22.74 -5.18 19.80
C ILE A 253 23.57 -6.40 20.18
N PRO A 254 23.46 -7.53 19.46
CA PRO A 254 24.25 -8.71 19.73
C PRO A 254 25.77 -8.40 19.74
N GLU A 255 26.49 -8.94 20.70
CA GLU A 255 27.93 -8.67 20.89
C GLU A 255 28.74 -8.96 19.62
N ALA A 256 28.33 -9.99 18.86
CA ALA A 256 28.99 -10.39 17.60
C ALA A 256 29.03 -9.30 16.52
N ILE A 257 28.09 -8.34 16.54
CA ILE A 257 27.95 -7.29 15.52
C ILE A 257 28.02 -5.87 16.11
N LYS A 258 28.34 -5.75 17.39
CA LYS A 258 28.32 -4.48 18.13
C LYS A 258 29.30 -3.45 17.57
N ASN A 259 30.43 -3.90 17.02
CA ASN A 259 31.48 -3.06 16.44
C ASN A 259 31.28 -2.82 14.93
N GLU A 260 30.25 -3.37 14.31
CA GLU A 260 29.95 -3.19 12.90
C GLU A 260 28.98 -2.01 12.71
N LYS A 261 29.10 -1.31 11.58
CA LYS A 261 28.10 -0.36 11.10
C LYS A 261 27.02 -1.12 10.33
N ARG A 262 25.74 -0.82 10.57
CA ARG A 262 24.59 -1.59 10.03
C ARG A 262 23.73 -0.69 9.15
N VAL A 263 23.70 -1.03 7.88
CA VAL A 263 22.87 -0.35 6.86
C VAL A 263 21.71 -1.27 6.48
N LEU A 264 20.49 -0.82 6.72
CA LEU A 264 19.27 -1.60 6.55
C LEU A 264 18.49 -1.14 5.31
N PHE A 265 18.17 -2.10 4.47
CA PHE A 265 17.06 -2.04 3.52
C PHE A 265 15.96 -2.97 4.04
N MET A 266 14.73 -2.48 4.21
CA MET A 266 13.60 -3.32 4.61
C MET A 266 12.35 -2.93 3.83
N ALA A 267 11.98 -3.77 2.86
CA ALA A 267 10.83 -3.56 1.97
C ALA A 267 10.52 -4.86 1.21
N ARG A 268 9.49 -4.83 0.37
CA ARG A 268 9.33 -5.82 -0.69
C ARG A 268 10.52 -5.75 -1.64
N ILE A 269 11.11 -6.89 -1.97
CA ILE A 269 12.30 -6.94 -2.83
C ILE A 269 11.84 -7.04 -4.30
N THR A 270 11.34 -5.91 -4.82
CA THR A 270 10.75 -5.74 -6.15
C THR A 270 11.41 -4.58 -6.88
N PHE A 271 11.19 -4.46 -8.19
CA PHE A 271 11.69 -3.35 -9.01
C PHE A 271 11.38 -1.98 -8.39
N GLN A 272 10.15 -1.76 -7.94
CA GLN A 272 9.69 -0.51 -7.35
C GLN A 272 10.59 -0.02 -6.20
N LYS A 273 11.09 -0.93 -5.37
CA LYS A 273 11.87 -0.61 -4.17
C LYS A 273 13.37 -0.45 -4.41
N GLY A 274 13.84 -0.73 -5.62
CA GLY A 274 15.21 -0.45 -6.05
C GLY A 274 16.31 -1.26 -5.35
N PRO A 275 16.12 -2.57 -5.04
CA PRO A 275 17.12 -3.36 -4.31
C PRO A 275 18.45 -3.48 -5.05
N GLU A 276 18.45 -3.38 -6.38
CA GLU A 276 19.65 -3.44 -7.20
C GLU A 276 20.59 -2.25 -6.92
N TYR A 277 20.02 -1.05 -6.79
CA TYR A 277 20.78 0.16 -6.47
C TYR A 277 21.41 0.09 -5.08
N PHE A 278 20.69 -0.50 -4.11
CA PHE A 278 21.21 -0.75 -2.78
C PHE A 278 22.42 -1.71 -2.79
N VAL A 279 22.34 -2.81 -3.55
CA VAL A 279 23.44 -3.79 -3.67
C VAL A 279 24.66 -3.15 -4.34
N GLU A 280 24.48 -2.37 -5.39
CA GLU A 280 25.61 -1.70 -6.06
C GLU A 280 26.23 -0.59 -5.19
N ALA A 281 25.42 0.16 -4.42
CA ALA A 281 25.95 1.12 -3.46
C ALA A 281 26.72 0.43 -2.33
N ALA A 282 26.21 -0.70 -1.82
CA ALA A 282 26.88 -1.50 -0.81
C ALA A 282 28.30 -1.93 -1.26
N ARG A 283 28.46 -2.34 -2.53
CA ARG A 283 29.77 -2.67 -3.09
C ARG A 283 30.77 -1.51 -2.99
N LEU A 284 30.30 -0.29 -3.31
CA LEU A 284 31.17 0.90 -3.22
C LEU A 284 31.55 1.23 -1.77
N VAL A 285 30.57 1.15 -0.86
CA VAL A 285 30.83 1.39 0.57
C VAL A 285 31.79 0.36 1.15
N LEU A 286 31.63 -0.92 0.84
CA LEU A 286 32.48 -2.00 1.39
C LEU A 286 33.94 -1.93 0.91
N ASN A 287 34.21 -1.31 -0.24
CA ASN A 287 35.60 -1.04 -0.69
C ASN A 287 36.33 -0.06 0.24
N GLU A 288 35.61 0.91 0.84
CA GLU A 288 36.17 1.95 1.70
C GLU A 288 35.98 1.63 3.20
N MET A 289 34.86 0.97 3.53
CA MET A 289 34.44 0.66 4.90
C MET A 289 34.10 -0.84 5.05
N PRO A 290 35.10 -1.73 5.09
CA PRO A 290 34.91 -3.18 5.07
C PRO A 290 34.18 -3.73 6.32
N ASN A 291 34.16 -2.99 7.43
CA ASN A 291 33.44 -3.34 8.68
C ASN A 291 31.96 -2.88 8.68
N THR A 292 31.39 -2.66 7.51
CA THR A 292 29.98 -2.33 7.38
C THR A 292 29.19 -3.59 7.06
N ARG A 293 28.07 -3.78 7.75
CA ARG A 293 27.08 -4.85 7.48
C ARG A 293 25.89 -4.29 6.75
N PHE A 294 25.56 -4.90 5.62
CA PHE A 294 24.35 -4.61 4.87
C PHE A 294 23.28 -5.66 5.15
N ILE A 295 22.06 -5.22 5.39
CA ILE A 295 20.95 -6.09 5.73
C ILE A 295 19.82 -5.77 4.72
N MET A 296 19.37 -6.80 4.00
CA MET A 296 18.22 -6.69 3.08
C MET A 296 17.11 -7.60 3.61
N ALA A 297 16.17 -6.99 4.36
CA ALA A 297 15.03 -7.66 4.95
C ALA A 297 13.79 -7.55 4.04
N GLY A 298 13.05 -8.64 3.92
CA GLY A 298 11.84 -8.73 3.11
C GLY A 298 11.82 -9.93 2.19
N SER A 299 10.85 -9.94 1.30
CA SER A 299 10.67 -10.96 0.26
C SER A 299 10.22 -10.28 -1.04
N GLY A 300 10.31 -10.98 -2.16
CA GLY A 300 9.91 -10.50 -3.47
C GLY A 300 10.60 -11.25 -4.59
N ASP A 301 10.15 -10.99 -5.80
CA ASP A 301 10.60 -11.64 -7.04
C ASP A 301 12.10 -11.40 -7.34
N LEU A 302 12.66 -10.27 -6.92
CA LEU A 302 14.07 -9.95 -7.13
C LEU A 302 15.01 -10.52 -6.06
N LEU A 303 14.51 -11.11 -4.95
CA LEU A 303 15.37 -11.63 -3.89
C LEU A 303 16.43 -12.63 -4.38
N PRO A 304 16.10 -13.67 -5.19
CA PRO A 304 17.09 -14.61 -5.70
C PRO A 304 18.17 -13.94 -6.55
N ARG A 305 17.78 -12.93 -7.35
CA ARG A 305 18.71 -12.14 -8.17
C ARG A 305 19.64 -11.30 -7.31
N MET A 306 19.16 -10.69 -6.22
CA MET A 306 19.98 -9.92 -5.28
C MET A 306 20.98 -10.82 -4.56
N MET A 307 20.57 -11.98 -4.06
CA MET A 307 21.46 -12.96 -3.44
C MET A 307 22.57 -13.42 -4.40
N LYS A 308 22.21 -13.71 -5.65
CA LYS A 308 23.19 -14.06 -6.69
C LYS A 308 24.16 -12.90 -6.94
N ARG A 309 23.66 -11.67 -7.07
CA ARG A 309 24.50 -10.50 -7.32
C ARG A 309 25.48 -10.23 -6.18
N VAL A 310 25.04 -10.36 -4.93
CA VAL A 310 25.92 -10.23 -3.74
C VAL A 310 27.03 -11.29 -3.74
N ALA A 311 26.71 -12.53 -4.15
CA ALA A 311 27.72 -13.59 -4.27
C ALA A 311 28.73 -13.31 -5.39
N GLU A 312 28.29 -12.85 -6.57
CA GLU A 312 29.14 -12.44 -7.68
C GLU A 312 30.12 -11.33 -7.27
N LEU A 313 29.63 -10.38 -6.47
CA LEU A 313 30.42 -9.26 -5.95
C LEU A 313 31.28 -9.65 -4.73
N ARG A 314 31.21 -10.91 -4.27
CA ARG A 314 31.98 -11.45 -3.11
C ARG A 314 31.69 -10.71 -1.79
N MET A 315 30.46 -10.21 -1.60
CA MET A 315 30.05 -9.49 -0.39
C MET A 315 29.32 -10.38 0.63
N GLY A 316 29.30 -11.71 0.45
CA GLY A 316 28.47 -12.61 1.26
C GLY A 316 28.76 -12.60 2.77
N SER A 317 29.98 -12.24 3.20
CA SER A 317 30.31 -12.12 4.62
C SER A 317 29.78 -10.84 5.28
N GLN A 318 29.57 -9.78 4.51
CA GLN A 318 29.07 -8.48 4.98
C GLN A 318 27.58 -8.25 4.67
N PHE A 319 26.94 -9.14 3.92
CA PHE A 319 25.55 -9.00 3.50
C PHE A 319 24.66 -10.06 4.15
N HIS A 320 23.54 -9.62 4.76
CA HIS A 320 22.60 -10.50 5.44
C HIS A 320 21.19 -10.41 4.86
N PHE A 321 20.55 -11.56 4.67
CA PHE A 321 19.18 -11.69 4.15
C PHE A 321 18.29 -12.42 5.18
N PRO A 322 17.71 -11.71 6.16
CA PRO A 322 16.92 -12.36 7.21
C PRO A 322 15.55 -12.88 6.70
N GLY A 323 15.14 -12.48 5.49
CA GLY A 323 13.82 -12.82 4.95
C GLY A 323 12.74 -11.85 5.39
N PHE A 324 11.50 -12.29 5.34
CA PHE A 324 10.32 -11.50 5.70
C PHE A 324 10.17 -11.39 7.22
N MET A 325 10.00 -10.17 7.73
CA MET A 325 9.79 -9.90 9.15
C MET A 325 8.33 -10.16 9.55
N ARG A 326 8.14 -10.93 10.61
CA ARG A 326 6.82 -11.33 11.09
C ARG A 326 6.45 -10.58 12.35
N GLY A 327 5.47 -9.69 12.23
CA GLY A 327 4.98 -8.91 13.36
C GLY A 327 5.82 -7.68 13.69
N LYS A 328 5.24 -6.79 14.47
CA LYS A 328 5.80 -5.47 14.80
C LYS A 328 7.14 -5.56 15.56
N GLU A 329 7.28 -6.53 16.45
CA GLU A 329 8.50 -6.66 17.28
C GLU A 329 9.75 -6.93 16.43
N GLU A 330 9.68 -7.84 15.45
CA GLU A 330 10.80 -8.11 14.54
C GLU A 330 11.14 -6.87 13.69
N VAL A 331 10.11 -6.18 13.20
CA VAL A 331 10.26 -4.94 12.43
C VAL A 331 10.95 -3.84 13.26
N TYR A 332 10.47 -3.59 14.48
CA TYR A 332 11.06 -2.58 15.37
C TYR A 332 12.48 -2.92 15.78
N ARG A 333 12.77 -4.21 16.03
CA ARG A 333 14.13 -4.69 16.31
C ARG A 333 15.07 -4.37 15.16
N MET A 334 14.66 -4.64 13.92
CA MET A 334 15.49 -4.38 12.74
C MET A 334 15.77 -2.90 12.56
N TYR A 335 14.77 -2.01 12.71
CA TYR A 335 14.98 -0.57 12.64
C TYR A 335 15.86 -0.06 13.79
N SER A 336 15.59 -0.47 15.04
CA SER A 336 16.34 0.00 16.22
C SER A 336 17.80 -0.40 16.22
N MET A 337 18.17 -1.49 15.53
CA MET A 337 19.55 -1.91 15.38
C MET A 337 20.28 -1.24 14.20
N ALA A 338 19.58 -0.52 13.32
CA ALA A 338 20.17 0.09 12.14
C ALA A 338 20.88 1.41 12.47
N ASP A 339 22.12 1.59 12.00
CA ASP A 339 22.80 2.88 12.02
C ASP A 339 22.33 3.80 10.88
N LEU A 340 21.73 3.20 9.83
CA LEU A 340 21.08 3.92 8.72
C LEU A 340 20.05 3.01 8.05
N PHE A 341 18.85 3.52 7.83
CA PHE A 341 17.84 2.92 6.95
C PHE A 341 17.92 3.54 5.56
N VAL A 342 17.97 2.71 4.52
CA VAL A 342 18.06 3.15 3.11
C VAL A 342 16.88 2.63 2.32
N MET A 343 16.14 3.55 1.68
CA MET A 343 15.02 3.22 0.78
C MET A 343 15.24 3.87 -0.60
N PRO A 344 15.97 3.19 -1.52
CA PRO A 344 16.29 3.71 -2.84
C PRO A 344 15.19 3.42 -3.88
N SER A 345 13.94 3.63 -3.51
CA SER A 345 12.79 3.29 -4.36
C SER A 345 12.85 4.03 -5.69
N VAL A 346 12.59 3.30 -6.78
CA VAL A 346 12.43 3.87 -8.14
C VAL A 346 11.23 4.80 -8.18
N SER A 347 10.15 4.37 -7.52
CA SER A 347 8.95 5.16 -7.31
C SER A 347 8.29 4.76 -5.99
N GLU A 348 8.14 5.72 -5.09
CA GLU A 348 7.49 5.53 -3.81
C GLU A 348 6.34 6.53 -3.67
N PRO A 349 5.09 6.09 -3.75
CA PRO A 349 3.93 7.00 -3.67
C PRO A 349 3.94 7.85 -2.40
N PHE A 350 4.21 7.24 -1.26
CA PHE A 350 4.44 7.95 0.00
C PHE A 350 5.66 7.38 0.73
N GLY A 351 5.58 6.17 1.30
CA GLY A 351 6.65 5.52 2.06
C GLY A 351 6.41 5.60 3.57
N ILE A 352 5.69 4.61 4.12
CA ILE A 352 5.47 4.49 5.57
C ILE A 352 6.73 3.96 6.27
N ALA A 353 7.49 3.07 5.63
CA ALA A 353 8.70 2.46 6.19
C ALA A 353 9.77 3.47 6.71
N PRO A 354 10.05 4.60 6.02
CA PRO A 354 10.92 5.64 6.58
C PRO A 354 10.37 6.28 7.87
N LEU A 355 9.05 6.43 8.00
CA LEU A 355 8.42 6.97 9.21
C LEU A 355 8.62 6.00 10.38
N GLU A 356 8.44 4.70 10.14
CA GLU A 356 8.68 3.63 11.13
C GLU A 356 10.16 3.60 11.56
N ALA A 357 11.10 3.73 10.61
CA ALA A 357 12.53 3.79 10.89
C ALA A 357 12.88 4.99 11.78
N LEU A 358 12.38 6.18 11.47
CA LEU A 358 12.57 7.39 12.28
C LEU A 358 12.01 7.22 13.70
N GLN A 359 10.86 6.59 13.84
CA GLN A 359 10.22 6.31 15.12
C GLN A 359 11.08 5.38 15.98
N CYS A 360 11.74 4.39 15.35
CA CYS A 360 12.67 3.47 16.01
C CYS A 360 14.08 4.07 16.22
N GLY A 361 14.31 5.33 15.88
CA GLY A 361 15.59 6.01 16.09
C GLY A 361 16.65 5.77 15.00
N ALA A 362 16.27 5.21 13.85
CA ALA A 362 17.18 5.04 12.72
C ALA A 362 17.18 6.28 11.82
N PRO A 363 18.35 6.88 11.52
CA PRO A 363 18.48 7.87 10.45
C PRO A 363 18.06 7.27 9.11
N ILE A 364 17.57 8.10 8.19
CA ILE A 364 17.06 7.64 6.90
C ILE A 364 17.79 8.25 5.71
N LEU A 365 18.02 7.46 4.68
CA LEU A 365 18.42 7.88 3.34
C LEU A 365 17.37 7.37 2.35
N ILE A 366 16.63 8.27 1.72
CA ILE A 366 15.52 7.93 0.84
C ILE A 366 15.74 8.46 -0.58
N SER A 367 15.07 7.85 -1.55
CA SER A 367 15.10 8.42 -2.90
C SER A 367 14.29 9.71 -2.95
N LYS A 368 14.71 10.67 -3.79
CA LYS A 368 13.92 11.87 -4.10
C LYS A 368 12.59 11.55 -4.78
N GLN A 369 12.46 10.33 -5.32
CA GLN A 369 11.27 9.80 -5.95
C GLN A 369 10.28 9.19 -4.93
N SER A 370 10.32 9.65 -3.67
CA SER A 370 9.46 9.22 -2.57
C SER A 370 8.57 10.35 -2.09
N GLY A 371 7.27 10.09 -1.94
CA GLY A 371 6.31 11.08 -1.44
C GLY A 371 6.62 11.56 -0.02
N CYS A 372 7.18 10.71 0.86
CA CYS A 372 7.59 11.12 2.21
C CYS A 372 8.72 12.16 2.20
N ALA A 373 9.52 12.28 1.12
CA ALA A 373 10.52 13.32 0.98
C ALA A 373 9.90 14.74 0.92
N GLU A 374 8.63 14.84 0.52
CA GLU A 374 7.89 16.11 0.48
C GLU A 374 7.62 16.69 1.87
N VAL A 375 7.53 15.81 2.88
CA VAL A 375 7.15 16.14 4.27
C VAL A 375 8.27 15.91 5.28
N LEU A 376 9.45 15.47 4.83
CA LEU A 376 10.65 15.25 5.63
C LEU A 376 11.85 16.01 5.02
N PRO A 377 11.85 17.34 5.05
CA PRO A 377 12.87 18.16 4.35
C PRO A 377 14.28 17.97 4.88
N ALA A 378 14.44 17.49 6.13
CA ALA A 378 15.73 17.20 6.75
C ALA A 378 16.24 15.78 6.46
N ALA A 379 15.47 14.93 5.78
CA ALA A 379 15.90 13.60 5.39
C ALA A 379 17.06 13.65 4.38
N LEU A 380 18.00 12.72 4.52
CA LEU A 380 19.03 12.55 3.49
C LEU A 380 18.35 11.99 2.24
N THR A 381 18.56 12.66 1.10
CA THR A 381 17.94 12.27 -0.17
C THR A 381 18.97 12.05 -1.26
N VAL A 382 18.64 11.13 -2.20
CA VAL A 382 19.47 10.82 -3.37
C VAL A 382 18.57 10.43 -4.54
N ASP A 383 19.01 10.65 -5.76
CA ASP A 383 18.36 10.04 -6.92
C ASP A 383 18.65 8.53 -6.93
N TYR A 384 17.63 7.69 -7.07
CA TYR A 384 17.79 6.22 -6.91
C TYR A 384 18.85 5.62 -7.86
N TRP A 385 19.02 6.22 -9.05
CA TRP A 385 20.00 5.78 -10.07
C TRP A 385 21.43 6.23 -9.79
N ASP A 386 21.63 7.24 -8.92
CA ASP A 386 22.98 7.75 -8.58
C ASP A 386 23.59 6.91 -7.45
N VAL A 387 24.01 5.69 -7.84
CA VAL A 387 24.60 4.70 -6.93
C VAL A 387 25.85 5.23 -6.23
N ARG A 388 26.67 6.06 -6.92
CA ARG A 388 27.87 6.64 -6.31
C ARG A 388 27.50 7.63 -5.21
N ARG A 389 26.58 8.55 -5.51
CA ARG A 389 26.10 9.52 -4.52
C ARG A 389 25.40 8.84 -3.35
N MET A 390 24.69 7.73 -3.60
CA MET A 390 24.09 6.91 -2.54
C MET A 390 25.16 6.33 -1.63
N ALA A 391 26.23 5.76 -2.19
CA ALA A 391 27.36 5.25 -1.41
C ALA A 391 28.05 6.35 -0.60
N ASP A 392 28.30 7.53 -1.20
CA ASP A 392 28.89 8.68 -0.50
C ASP A 392 28.01 9.10 0.69
N ARG A 393 26.67 9.21 0.50
CA ARG A 393 25.73 9.55 1.57
C ARG A 393 25.67 8.52 2.69
N ILE A 394 25.77 7.22 2.34
CA ILE A 394 25.88 6.15 3.34
C ILE A 394 27.16 6.34 4.16
N MET A 395 28.31 6.53 3.51
CA MET A 395 29.59 6.75 4.19
C MET A 395 29.60 8.02 5.03
N ASP A 396 29.05 9.13 4.53
CA ASP A 396 28.89 10.39 5.28
C ASP A 396 28.10 10.13 6.58
N CYS A 397 26.95 9.46 6.48
CA CYS A 397 26.11 9.16 7.63
C CYS A 397 26.82 8.31 8.68
N LEU A 398 27.57 7.30 8.24
CA LEU A 398 28.29 6.37 9.14
C LEU A 398 29.55 6.99 9.76
N ASN A 399 30.24 7.89 9.04
CA ASN A 399 31.47 8.55 9.51
C ASN A 399 31.19 9.81 10.34
N TYR A 400 30.06 10.48 10.11
CA TYR A 400 29.69 11.72 10.79
C TYR A 400 28.40 11.55 11.61
N PRO A 401 28.46 10.82 12.75
CA PRO A 401 27.26 10.49 13.54
C PRO A 401 26.50 11.74 14.04
N VAL A 402 27.17 12.86 14.27
CA VAL A 402 26.52 14.12 14.68
C VAL A 402 25.58 14.64 13.57
N MET A 403 26.00 14.57 12.31
CA MET A 403 25.17 14.94 11.16
C MET A 403 23.96 14.03 11.02
N ALA A 404 24.18 12.70 11.16
CA ALA A 404 23.11 11.72 11.08
C ALA A 404 22.08 11.91 12.21
N GLN A 405 22.55 12.15 13.44
CA GLN A 405 21.68 12.41 14.60
C GLN A 405 20.90 13.72 14.46
N GLU A 406 21.52 14.78 13.92
CA GLU A 406 20.80 16.05 13.71
C GLU A 406 19.71 15.90 12.63
N SER A 407 20.01 15.21 11.51
CA SER A 407 19.00 14.87 10.51
C SER A 407 17.86 14.05 11.12
N LEU A 408 18.19 13.02 11.91
CA LEU A 408 17.21 12.20 12.62
C LEU A 408 16.31 13.05 13.54
N ARG A 409 16.92 13.91 14.37
CA ARG A 409 16.19 14.77 15.33
C ARG A 409 15.21 15.70 14.60
N GLN A 410 15.63 16.30 13.49
CA GLN A 410 14.76 17.17 12.69
C GLN A 410 13.63 16.39 12.03
N CYS A 411 13.94 15.24 11.41
CA CYS A 411 12.90 14.38 10.83
C CYS A 411 11.91 13.85 11.87
N GLN A 412 12.37 13.55 13.10
CA GLN A 412 11.48 13.17 14.20
C GLN A 412 10.56 14.32 14.65
N ALA A 413 11.02 15.57 14.57
CA ALA A 413 10.16 16.72 14.80
C ALA A 413 9.07 16.87 13.72
N ASP A 414 9.44 16.70 12.45
CA ASP A 414 8.49 16.71 11.33
C ASP A 414 7.50 15.53 11.43
N LEU A 415 7.98 14.36 11.86
CA LEU A 415 7.16 13.16 12.05
C LEU A 415 5.99 13.39 13.05
N GLN A 416 6.18 14.22 14.09
CA GLN A 416 5.11 14.56 15.04
C GLN A 416 3.94 15.28 14.37
N LEU A 417 4.13 15.84 13.20
CA LEU A 417 3.09 16.49 12.41
C LEU A 417 2.34 15.51 11.48
N LEU A 418 2.88 14.32 11.27
CA LEU A 418 2.33 13.29 10.38
C LEU A 418 1.51 12.29 11.20
N THR A 419 0.31 12.71 11.61
CA THR A 419 -0.60 11.86 12.41
C THR A 419 -1.78 11.37 11.56
N TRP A 420 -2.33 10.21 11.91
CA TRP A 420 -3.56 9.73 11.29
C TRP A 420 -4.76 10.64 11.54
N GLY A 421 -4.76 11.37 12.66
CA GLY A 421 -5.74 12.42 12.95
C GLY A 421 -5.72 13.57 11.93
N ARG A 422 -4.52 14.03 11.50
CA ARG A 422 -4.37 15.03 10.42
C ARG A 422 -4.76 14.46 9.06
N ALA A 423 -4.39 13.21 8.77
CA ALA A 423 -4.84 12.54 7.55
C ALA A 423 -6.38 12.48 7.50
N ALA A 424 -7.02 12.12 8.61
CA ALA A 424 -8.49 12.12 8.73
C ALA A 424 -9.10 13.51 8.50
N GLU A 425 -8.49 14.60 8.99
CA GLU A 425 -8.94 15.96 8.71
C GLU A 425 -8.90 16.29 7.20
N GLY A 426 -7.82 15.92 6.53
CA GLY A 426 -7.69 16.08 5.08
C GLY A 426 -8.72 15.26 4.31
N ILE A 427 -9.00 14.03 4.74
CA ILE A 427 -10.03 13.16 4.15
C ILE A 427 -11.43 13.75 4.36
N LEU A 428 -11.73 14.26 5.56
CA LEU A 428 -13.02 14.93 5.83
C LEU A 428 -13.19 16.18 4.98
N ALA A 429 -12.12 16.95 4.77
CA ALA A 429 -12.15 18.08 3.84
C ALA A 429 -12.43 17.61 2.39
N ALA A 430 -11.84 16.50 1.95
CA ALA A 430 -12.15 15.91 0.65
C ALA A 430 -13.61 15.45 0.54
N TYR A 431 -14.17 14.85 1.60
CA TYR A 431 -15.61 14.48 1.62
C TYR A 431 -16.52 15.69 1.50
N SER A 432 -16.16 16.84 2.05
CA SER A 432 -16.97 18.06 1.96
C SER A 432 -17.15 18.57 0.52
N HIS A 433 -16.25 18.22 -0.39
CA HIS A 433 -16.41 18.55 -1.82
C HIS A 433 -17.54 17.76 -2.49
N VAL A 434 -17.85 16.56 -2.00
CA VAL A 434 -18.85 15.66 -2.60
C VAL A 434 -20.11 15.54 -1.75
N CYS A 435 -20.03 15.87 -0.45
CA CYS A 435 -21.13 15.82 0.53
C CYS A 435 -21.20 17.14 1.33
N PRO A 436 -21.53 18.29 0.72
CA PRO A 436 -21.47 19.59 1.39
C PRO A 436 -22.46 19.75 2.56
N ASN A 437 -23.42 18.83 2.72
CA ASN A 437 -24.48 18.89 3.74
C ASN A 437 -24.43 17.73 4.75
N ALA A 438 -23.34 16.92 4.77
CA ALA A 438 -23.22 15.74 5.63
C ALA A 438 -22.53 16.03 6.98
#